data_cac1bd77cbc40b78625bde510cb105b8
#
_entry.id   cac1bd77cbc40b78625bde510cb105b8
#
_cell.length_a   1.000
_cell.length_b   1.000
_cell.length_c   1.000
_cell.angle_alpha   90.00
_cell.angle_beta   90.00
_cell.angle_gamma   90.00
#
_symmetry.space_group_name_H-M   'P 1'
#
loop_
_entity.id
_entity.type
_entity.pdbx_description
1 polymer ?
#
loop_
_entity_poly.entity_id
_entity_poly.type
_entity_poly.pdbx_seq_one_letter_code
_entity_poly.pdbx_strand_id
1 'polypeptide(L)'
;MLILAGLGNPEPTHRLNRHNIGFIAVDEIIRRYAFSGGKMKFKGWLYDGMIGTEKAMVIKPQTYMNKSGECLAAACQFYKVSPENLLVFYDELDLPQGKIKVKQGGGNAGHNGLRSIDAHLGENYWRIRIGIGHPGRKDLVHSYVLSNFTTNEQDSLASLIKDIAEHITVLMSGDANGFMNKLSQTKKLLSKPLSTD
;
A
#
# COMPACT_ATOMS: atom_id res chain seq x y z
N MET A 1 -17.18 -6.75 -3.42
CA MET A 1 -16.52 -5.43 -3.46
C MET A 1 -15.29 -5.49 -2.58
N LEU A 2 -14.16 -5.06 -3.08
CA LEU A 2 -12.90 -4.98 -2.36
C LEU A 2 -12.58 -3.51 -1.98
N ILE A 3 -11.94 -3.32 -0.82
CA ILE A 3 -11.39 -2.03 -0.42
C ILE A 3 -9.86 -2.12 -0.48
N LEU A 4 -9.24 -1.21 -1.22
CA LEU A 4 -7.80 -1.02 -1.29
C LEU A 4 -7.44 0.22 -0.47
N ALA A 5 -6.76 0.05 0.64
CA ALA A 5 -6.39 1.15 1.53
C ALA A 5 -4.89 1.43 1.43
N GLY A 6 -4.52 2.65 1.07
CA GLY A 6 -3.15 3.13 1.22
C GLY A 6 -2.96 3.79 2.57
N LEU A 7 -1.87 3.50 3.27
CA LEU A 7 -1.52 4.20 4.50
C LEU A 7 -0.53 5.34 4.24
N GLY A 8 -0.68 6.43 4.99
CA GLY A 8 0.15 7.63 4.91
C GLY A 8 -0.35 8.72 5.84
N ASN A 9 0.45 9.76 6.01
CA ASN A 9 0.08 11.00 6.70
C ASN A 9 -0.44 12.04 5.68
N PRO A 10 -1.50 12.80 6.00
CA PRO A 10 -2.22 13.62 5.03
C PRO A 10 -1.51 14.92 4.62
N GLU A 11 -0.59 15.45 5.43
CA GLU A 11 0.04 16.73 5.14
C GLU A 11 0.92 16.67 3.89
N PRO A 12 0.90 17.74 3.05
CA PRO A 12 1.69 17.80 1.81
C PRO A 12 3.20 17.59 2.00
N THR A 13 3.73 17.96 3.17
CA THR A 13 5.14 17.77 3.54
C THR A 13 5.55 16.29 3.64
N HIS A 14 4.58 15.40 3.88
CA HIS A 14 4.81 13.97 4.00
C HIS A 14 4.67 13.20 2.68
N ARG A 15 4.29 13.89 1.58
CA ARG A 15 3.91 13.23 0.32
C ARG A 15 4.95 12.25 -0.21
N LEU A 16 6.24 12.53 -0.03
CA LEU A 16 7.36 11.70 -0.50
C LEU A 16 8.04 10.93 0.64
N ASN A 17 7.48 10.94 1.85
CA ASN A 17 8.03 10.16 2.94
C ASN A 17 7.90 8.65 2.70
N ARG A 18 8.82 7.89 3.28
CA ARG A 18 8.76 6.43 3.27
C ARG A 18 7.45 5.90 3.85
N HIS A 19 6.96 6.55 4.90
CA HIS A 19 5.69 6.19 5.56
C HIS A 19 4.44 6.42 4.69
N ASN A 20 4.58 7.17 3.58
CA ASN A 20 3.50 7.45 2.63
C ASN A 20 3.52 6.52 1.40
N ILE A 21 4.36 5.49 1.38
CA ILE A 21 4.44 4.57 0.23
C ILE A 21 3.10 3.89 -0.07
N GLY A 22 2.27 3.67 0.97
CA GLY A 22 0.93 3.15 0.80
C GLY A 22 0.05 4.11 -0.02
N PHE A 23 0.09 5.41 0.26
CA PHE A 23 -0.61 6.42 -0.54
C PHE A 23 -0.10 6.44 -1.99
N ILE A 24 1.22 6.42 -2.16
CA ILE A 24 1.86 6.43 -3.49
C ILE A 24 1.40 5.21 -4.31
N ALA A 25 1.33 4.03 -3.69
CA ALA A 25 0.91 2.81 -4.36
C ALA A 25 -0.54 2.88 -4.84
N VAL A 26 -1.45 3.31 -3.98
CA VAL A 26 -2.87 3.40 -4.37
C VAL A 26 -3.17 4.56 -5.31
N ASP A 27 -2.38 5.64 -5.28
CA ASP A 27 -2.49 6.74 -6.26
C ASP A 27 -2.22 6.25 -7.68
N GLU A 28 -1.24 5.36 -7.88
CA GLU A 28 -0.98 4.76 -9.19
C GLU A 28 -2.12 3.81 -9.62
N ILE A 29 -2.71 3.06 -8.68
CA ILE A 29 -3.90 2.24 -8.97
C ILE A 29 -5.07 3.13 -9.40
N ILE A 30 -5.35 4.22 -8.69
CA ILE A 30 -6.37 5.21 -9.05
C ILE A 30 -6.13 5.73 -10.47
N ARG A 31 -4.91 6.13 -10.78
CA ARG A 31 -4.53 6.65 -12.10
C ARG A 31 -4.70 5.61 -13.21
N ARG A 32 -4.17 4.40 -13.01
CA ARG A 32 -4.17 3.33 -14.03
C ARG A 32 -5.56 2.85 -14.39
N TYR A 33 -6.43 2.73 -13.42
CA TYR A 33 -7.79 2.23 -13.61
C TYR A 33 -8.85 3.33 -13.68
N ALA A 34 -8.42 4.59 -13.80
CA ALA A 34 -9.28 5.75 -13.94
C ALA A 34 -10.41 5.80 -12.90
N PHE A 35 -10.07 5.54 -11.63
CA PHE A 35 -11.04 5.66 -10.55
C PHE A 35 -11.64 7.06 -10.51
N SER A 36 -12.96 7.13 -10.40
CA SER A 36 -13.68 8.39 -10.31
C SER A 36 -13.85 8.84 -8.86
N GLY A 37 -14.05 10.14 -8.68
CA GLY A 37 -14.57 10.64 -7.44
C GLY A 37 -13.63 11.44 -6.59
N GLY A 38 -12.90 10.95 -5.65
CA GLY A 38 -12.25 11.76 -4.63
C GLY A 38 -13.26 12.45 -3.73
N LYS A 39 -14.08 11.68 -3.01
CA LYS A 39 -15.05 12.20 -2.04
C LYS A 39 -14.47 12.08 -0.65
N MET A 40 -14.49 13.17 0.12
CA MET A 40 -14.13 13.16 1.53
C MET A 40 -15.27 12.54 2.34
N LYS A 41 -15.03 11.34 2.92
CA LYS A 41 -15.97 10.64 3.78
C LYS A 41 -15.21 9.78 4.80
N PHE A 42 -15.77 9.57 5.98
CA PHE A 42 -15.14 8.78 7.07
C PHE A 42 -13.73 9.25 7.43
N LYS A 43 -13.45 10.54 7.33
CA LYS A 43 -12.10 11.12 7.52
C LYS A 43 -11.07 10.56 6.51
N GLY A 44 -11.48 10.26 5.27
CA GLY A 44 -10.61 9.77 4.20
C GLY A 44 -11.08 10.17 2.82
N TRP A 45 -10.17 10.20 1.86
CA TRP A 45 -10.51 10.31 0.44
C TRP A 45 -10.92 8.93 -0.08
N LEU A 46 -12.10 8.84 -0.67
CA LEU A 46 -12.67 7.64 -1.25
C LEU A 46 -12.79 7.80 -2.76
N TYR A 47 -12.36 6.79 -3.49
CA TYR A 47 -12.42 6.73 -4.95
C TYR A 47 -13.13 5.43 -5.35
N ASP A 48 -14.14 5.53 -6.19
CA ASP A 48 -14.90 4.39 -6.70
C ASP A 48 -14.40 4.01 -8.10
N GLY A 49 -14.27 2.72 -8.39
CA GLY A 49 -13.82 2.27 -9.70
C GLY A 49 -13.99 0.78 -9.93
N MET A 50 -13.49 0.37 -11.10
CA MET A 50 -13.42 -1.03 -11.51
C MET A 50 -11.98 -1.44 -11.76
N ILE A 51 -11.59 -2.62 -11.32
CA ILE A 51 -10.33 -3.25 -11.66
C ILE A 51 -10.67 -4.55 -12.41
N GLY A 52 -10.48 -4.56 -13.71
CA GLY A 52 -11.07 -5.60 -14.54
C GLY A 52 -12.60 -5.60 -14.45
N THR A 53 -13.20 -6.71 -14.08
CA THR A 53 -14.66 -6.85 -13.87
C THR A 53 -15.09 -6.63 -12.42
N GLU A 54 -14.14 -6.44 -11.50
CA GLU A 54 -14.41 -6.34 -10.07
C GLU A 54 -14.61 -4.89 -9.61
N LYS A 55 -15.70 -4.64 -8.87
CA LYS A 55 -15.92 -3.35 -8.22
C LYS A 55 -14.95 -3.20 -7.05
N ALA A 56 -14.22 -2.10 -7.07
CA ALA A 56 -13.26 -1.75 -6.03
C ALA A 56 -13.43 -0.31 -5.54
N MET A 57 -13.04 -0.07 -4.30
CA MET A 57 -12.94 1.25 -3.71
C MET A 57 -11.51 1.45 -3.22
N VAL A 58 -10.92 2.58 -3.55
CA VAL A 58 -9.65 3.01 -2.95
C VAL A 58 -9.92 3.99 -1.82
N ILE A 59 -9.27 3.79 -0.68
CA ILE A 59 -9.37 4.68 0.49
C ILE A 59 -7.98 5.17 0.89
N LYS A 60 -7.86 6.50 1.05
CA LYS A 60 -6.68 7.16 1.63
C LYS A 60 -7.11 7.87 2.91
N PRO A 61 -6.87 7.28 4.12
CA PRO A 61 -7.18 7.94 5.38
C PRO A 61 -6.55 9.32 5.45
N GLN A 62 -7.33 10.32 5.86
CA GLN A 62 -6.85 11.69 6.09
C GLN A 62 -6.69 11.97 7.58
N THR A 63 -6.57 10.91 8.36
CA THR A 63 -6.12 10.91 9.74
C THR A 63 -4.61 10.80 9.79
N TYR A 64 -3.98 11.12 10.94
CA TYR A 64 -2.60 10.69 11.15
C TYR A 64 -2.49 9.16 11.13
N MET A 65 -1.29 8.65 10.85
CA MET A 65 -1.01 7.22 10.71
C MET A 65 -1.60 6.38 11.86
N ASN A 66 -1.41 6.80 13.09
CA ASN A 66 -1.89 6.10 14.29
C ASN A 66 -3.41 6.11 14.49
N LYS A 67 -4.18 6.73 13.59
CA LYS A 67 -5.65 6.78 13.58
C LYS A 67 -6.25 6.22 12.29
N SER A 68 -5.47 5.55 11.45
CA SER A 68 -5.93 4.99 10.17
C SER A 68 -7.09 4.02 10.34
N GLY A 69 -7.12 3.26 11.43
CA GLY A 69 -8.20 2.31 11.75
C GLY A 69 -9.57 2.96 11.91
N GLU A 70 -9.66 4.19 12.42
CA GLU A 70 -10.94 4.92 12.56
C GLU A 70 -11.62 5.11 11.19
N CYS A 71 -10.85 5.54 10.20
CA CYS A 71 -11.34 5.75 8.84
C CYS A 71 -11.79 4.43 8.20
N LEU A 72 -10.92 3.42 8.25
CA LEU A 72 -11.17 2.15 7.56
C LEU A 72 -12.31 1.37 8.21
N ALA A 73 -12.42 1.37 9.54
CA ALA A 73 -13.52 0.71 10.24
C ALA A 73 -14.86 1.35 9.90
N ALA A 74 -14.96 2.69 9.90
CA ALA A 74 -16.18 3.38 9.53
C ALA A 74 -16.60 3.09 8.08
N ALA A 75 -15.64 3.02 7.15
CA ALA A 75 -15.91 2.67 5.76
C ALA A 75 -16.36 1.21 5.62
N CYS A 76 -15.63 0.26 6.21
CA CYS A 76 -15.96 -1.17 6.19
C CYS A 76 -17.36 -1.42 6.75
N GLN A 77 -17.70 -0.79 7.88
CA GLN A 77 -19.02 -0.90 8.48
C GLN A 77 -20.12 -0.36 7.57
N PHE A 78 -19.93 0.83 7.01
CA PHE A 78 -20.93 1.47 6.14
C PHE A 78 -21.20 0.68 4.86
N TYR A 79 -20.13 0.19 4.21
CA TYR A 79 -20.23 -0.57 2.95
C TYR A 79 -20.43 -2.07 3.17
N LYS A 80 -20.50 -2.52 4.43
CA LYS A 80 -20.65 -3.95 4.82
C LYS A 80 -19.56 -4.83 4.20
N VAL A 81 -18.33 -4.34 4.24
CA VAL A 81 -17.14 -5.06 3.75
C VAL A 81 -16.43 -5.69 4.94
N SER A 82 -16.28 -7.02 4.91
CA SER A 82 -15.54 -7.75 5.94
C SER A 82 -14.02 -7.52 5.82
N PRO A 83 -13.26 -7.65 6.91
CA PRO A 83 -11.80 -7.41 6.90
C PRO A 83 -11.06 -8.25 5.85
N GLU A 84 -11.51 -9.46 5.54
CA GLU A 84 -10.91 -10.33 4.50
C GLU A 84 -10.95 -9.71 3.09
N ASN A 85 -11.81 -8.72 2.87
CA ASN A 85 -11.93 -7.98 1.62
C ASN A 85 -11.25 -6.60 1.66
N LEU A 86 -10.44 -6.34 2.70
CA LEU A 86 -9.64 -5.14 2.84
C LEU A 86 -8.16 -5.47 2.51
N LEU A 87 -7.59 -4.75 1.54
CA LEU A 87 -6.19 -4.83 1.13
C LEU A 87 -5.47 -3.56 1.59
N VAL A 88 -4.49 -3.68 2.49
CA VAL A 88 -3.78 -2.55 3.09
C VAL A 88 -2.36 -2.47 2.55
N PHE A 89 -2.04 -1.38 1.87
CA PHE A 89 -0.71 -1.05 1.33
C PHE A 89 0.03 -0.17 2.34
N TYR A 90 1.24 -0.58 2.75
CA TYR A 90 2.02 0.14 3.76
C TYR A 90 3.52 -0.14 3.66
N ASP A 91 4.31 0.67 4.35
CA ASP A 91 5.76 0.56 4.43
C ASP A 91 6.20 -0.53 5.41
N GLU A 92 7.16 -1.35 4.99
CA GLU A 92 7.70 -2.44 5.79
C GLU A 92 9.21 -2.29 5.98
N LEU A 93 9.61 -2.10 7.24
CA LEU A 93 11.01 -1.93 7.64
C LEU A 93 11.83 -3.21 7.50
N ASP A 94 11.21 -4.37 7.75
CA ASP A 94 11.90 -5.67 7.76
C ASP A 94 12.10 -6.25 6.36
N LEU A 95 11.68 -5.54 5.32
CA LEU A 95 11.92 -5.92 3.93
C LEU A 95 12.91 -4.94 3.27
N PRO A 96 13.90 -5.48 2.54
CA PRO A 96 14.74 -4.63 1.70
C PRO A 96 13.91 -3.75 0.77
N GLN A 97 14.42 -2.58 0.45
CA GLN A 97 13.76 -1.66 -0.47
C GLN A 97 13.42 -2.34 -1.81
N GLY A 98 12.21 -2.10 -2.30
CA GLY A 98 11.73 -2.68 -3.54
C GLY A 98 11.38 -4.17 -3.48
N LYS A 99 11.32 -4.77 -2.29
CA LYS A 99 10.74 -6.08 -2.06
C LYS A 99 9.27 -5.94 -1.66
N ILE A 100 8.44 -6.85 -2.18
CA ILE A 100 7.02 -6.94 -1.79
C ILE A 100 6.78 -8.31 -1.16
N LYS A 101 6.02 -8.29 -0.08
CA LYS A 101 5.39 -9.50 0.46
C LYS A 101 3.92 -9.25 0.73
N VAL A 102 3.12 -10.25 0.42
CA VAL A 102 1.67 -10.25 0.66
C VAL A 102 1.33 -11.37 1.62
N LYS A 103 0.52 -11.07 2.61
CA LYS A 103 -0.06 -12.05 3.52
C LYS A 103 -1.42 -11.60 4.03
N GLN A 104 -2.23 -12.53 4.46
CA GLN A 104 -3.43 -12.26 5.23
C GLN A 104 -3.12 -12.42 6.73
N GLY A 105 -3.60 -11.51 7.55
CA GLY A 105 -3.41 -11.56 8.99
C GLY A 105 -1.99 -11.29 9.49
N GLY A 106 -1.78 -11.51 10.77
CA GLY A 106 -0.51 -11.37 11.49
C GLY A 106 -0.32 -10.06 12.24
N GLY A 107 0.68 -9.99 13.11
CA GLY A 107 0.95 -8.83 13.97
C GLY A 107 1.37 -7.57 13.21
N ASN A 108 1.32 -6.42 13.89
CA ASN A 108 1.59 -5.11 13.31
C ASN A 108 3.08 -4.70 13.29
N ALA A 109 3.96 -5.50 13.91
CA ALA A 109 5.41 -5.25 13.98
C ALA A 109 5.78 -3.81 14.43
N GLY A 110 4.95 -3.17 15.25
CA GLY A 110 5.15 -1.80 15.71
C GLY A 110 4.70 -0.70 14.75
N HIS A 111 4.17 -1.06 13.56
CA HIS A 111 3.64 -0.09 12.61
C HIS A 111 2.35 0.56 13.15
N ASN A 112 2.38 1.88 13.40
CA ASN A 112 1.28 2.59 14.07
C ASN A 112 -0.06 2.52 13.30
N GLY A 113 -0.01 2.55 11.97
CA GLY A 113 -1.20 2.42 11.13
C GLY A 113 -1.85 1.04 11.26
N LEU A 114 -1.05 -0.03 11.22
CA LEU A 114 -1.55 -1.38 11.41
C LEU A 114 -2.09 -1.60 12.82
N ARG A 115 -1.39 -1.09 13.85
CA ARG A 115 -1.89 -1.14 15.23
C ARG A 115 -3.27 -0.51 15.37
N SER A 116 -3.48 0.63 14.70
CA SER A 116 -4.79 1.28 14.68
C SER A 116 -5.84 0.44 13.96
N ILE A 117 -5.51 -0.19 12.83
CA ILE A 117 -6.44 -1.06 12.11
C ILE A 117 -6.77 -2.30 12.94
N ASP A 118 -5.77 -2.97 13.50
CA ASP A 118 -5.93 -4.17 14.33
C ASP A 118 -6.89 -3.91 15.51
N ALA A 119 -6.77 -2.74 16.15
CA ALA A 119 -7.64 -2.35 17.27
C ALA A 119 -9.11 -2.14 16.88
N HIS A 120 -9.42 -1.82 15.62
CA HIS A 120 -10.78 -1.50 15.16
C HIS A 120 -11.43 -2.63 14.36
N LEU A 121 -10.64 -3.38 13.58
CA LEU A 121 -11.12 -4.37 12.61
C LEU A 121 -10.60 -5.79 12.88
N GLY A 122 -9.69 -5.95 13.87
CA GLY A 122 -8.95 -7.18 14.03
C GLY A 122 -7.85 -7.34 12.98
N GLU A 123 -7.18 -8.49 12.98
CA GLU A 123 -5.96 -8.70 12.21
C GLU A 123 -6.19 -9.38 10.84
N ASN A 124 -7.41 -9.84 10.54
CA ASN A 124 -7.69 -10.73 9.39
C ASN A 124 -7.96 -9.98 8.08
N TYR A 125 -7.06 -9.05 7.72
CA TYR A 125 -7.06 -8.35 6.44
C TYR A 125 -5.79 -8.66 5.64
N TRP A 126 -5.80 -8.35 4.33
CA TRP A 126 -4.64 -8.52 3.47
C TRP A 126 -3.63 -7.40 3.66
N ARG A 127 -2.38 -7.76 3.81
CA ARG A 127 -1.24 -6.86 4.07
C ARG A 127 -0.29 -6.89 2.89
N ILE A 128 -0.25 -5.78 2.14
CA ILE A 128 0.69 -5.57 1.04
C ILE A 128 1.89 -4.80 1.61
N ARG A 129 2.92 -5.55 1.96
CA ARG A 129 4.12 -5.08 2.65
C ARG A 129 5.12 -4.59 1.62
N ILE A 130 5.30 -3.26 1.54
CA ILE A 130 6.22 -2.62 0.58
C ILE A 130 7.51 -2.30 1.31
N GLY A 131 8.59 -3.01 0.98
CA GLY A 131 9.89 -2.86 1.64
C GLY A 131 10.48 -1.48 1.42
N ILE A 132 10.86 -0.83 2.52
CA ILE A 132 11.57 0.45 2.54
C ILE A 132 13.00 0.34 3.13
N GLY A 133 13.38 -0.85 3.63
CA GLY A 133 14.62 -1.07 4.36
C GLY A 133 14.56 -0.55 5.79
N HIS A 134 15.63 -0.80 6.56
CA HIS A 134 15.73 -0.46 7.97
C HIS A 134 16.96 0.44 8.21
N PRO A 135 16.88 1.48 9.07
CA PRO A 135 18.01 2.37 9.35
C PRO A 135 19.14 1.76 10.20
N GLY A 136 19.02 0.48 10.56
CA GLY A 136 19.99 -0.25 11.38
C GLY A 136 19.83 -0.06 12.89
N ARG A 137 19.24 1.03 13.34
CA ARG A 137 19.06 1.36 14.76
C ARG A 137 17.60 1.71 15.07
N LYS A 138 17.08 1.20 16.17
CA LYS A 138 15.67 1.39 16.58
C LYS A 138 15.31 2.85 16.86
N ASP A 139 16.23 3.61 17.45
CA ASP A 139 16.04 5.02 17.75
C ASP A 139 15.94 5.92 16.50
N LEU A 140 16.42 5.44 15.34
CA LEU A 140 16.32 6.14 14.06
C LEU A 140 15.06 5.83 13.27
N VAL A 141 14.28 4.83 13.67
CA VAL A 141 13.09 4.37 12.89
C VAL A 141 12.10 5.49 12.66
N HIS A 142 11.76 6.27 13.69
CA HIS A 142 10.79 7.36 13.58
C HIS A 142 11.22 8.41 12.55
N SER A 143 12.47 8.89 12.62
CA SER A 143 12.99 9.86 11.66
C SER A 143 13.14 9.28 10.26
N TYR A 144 13.49 7.99 10.16
CA TYR A 144 13.67 7.30 8.89
C TYR A 144 12.35 7.18 8.11
N VAL A 145 11.26 6.73 8.73
CA VAL A 145 9.98 6.59 8.04
C VAL A 145 9.38 7.94 7.62
N LEU A 146 9.70 9.01 8.34
CA LEU A 146 9.30 10.38 8.02
C LEU A 146 10.30 11.10 7.08
N SER A 147 11.38 10.44 6.67
CA SER A 147 12.28 10.98 5.66
C SER A 147 11.81 10.67 4.25
N ASN A 148 12.19 11.53 3.30
CA ASN A 148 11.86 11.32 1.88
C ASN A 148 12.73 10.23 1.27
N PHE A 149 12.20 9.56 0.25
CA PHE A 149 13.02 8.76 -0.65
C PHE A 149 14.02 9.65 -1.39
N THR A 150 15.27 9.19 -1.53
CA THR A 150 16.26 9.84 -2.39
C THR A 150 15.85 9.76 -3.86
N THR A 151 16.43 10.57 -4.73
CA THR A 151 16.13 10.55 -6.17
C THR A 151 16.32 9.16 -6.78
N ASN A 152 17.44 8.50 -6.47
CA ASN A 152 17.72 7.14 -6.98
C ASN A 152 16.71 6.10 -6.47
N GLU A 153 16.24 6.24 -5.22
CA GLU A 153 15.20 5.39 -4.66
C GLU A 153 13.86 5.63 -5.35
N GLN A 154 13.53 6.88 -5.68
CA GLN A 154 12.26 7.24 -6.35
C GLN A 154 12.13 6.59 -7.73
N ASP A 155 13.19 6.52 -8.52
CA ASP A 155 13.17 5.89 -9.85
C ASP A 155 12.87 4.39 -9.75
N SER A 156 13.57 3.70 -8.84
CA SER A 156 13.34 2.28 -8.57
C SER A 156 11.94 2.01 -8.01
N LEU A 157 11.45 2.92 -7.16
CA LEU A 157 10.13 2.85 -6.56
C LEU A 157 9.02 3.08 -7.61
N ALA A 158 9.21 4.04 -8.52
CA ALA A 158 8.23 4.34 -9.56
C ALA A 158 7.97 3.11 -10.45
N SER A 159 9.01 2.36 -10.81
CA SER A 159 8.86 1.10 -11.53
C SER A 159 8.06 0.07 -10.73
N LEU A 160 8.42 -0.15 -9.46
CA LEU A 160 7.73 -1.09 -8.57
C LEU A 160 6.24 -0.73 -8.40
N ILE A 161 5.93 0.54 -8.22
CA ILE A 161 4.55 1.03 -8.04
C ILE A 161 3.70 0.80 -9.30
N LYS A 162 4.29 1.01 -10.49
CA LYS A 162 3.64 0.69 -11.76
C LYS A 162 3.36 -0.82 -11.88
N ASP A 163 4.33 -1.66 -11.52
CA ASP A 163 4.18 -3.11 -11.55
C ASP A 163 3.10 -3.59 -10.57
N ILE A 164 3.03 -3.01 -9.36
CA ILE A 164 1.96 -3.29 -8.40
C ILE A 164 0.59 -3.00 -9.02
N ALA A 165 0.41 -1.83 -9.61
CA ALA A 165 -0.85 -1.44 -10.22
C ALA A 165 -1.17 -2.31 -11.46
N GLU A 166 -0.17 -2.70 -12.24
CA GLU A 166 -0.35 -3.55 -13.41
C GLU A 166 -0.87 -4.95 -13.08
N HIS A 167 -0.32 -5.53 -12.01
CA HIS A 167 -0.62 -6.91 -11.63
C HIS A 167 -1.66 -7.04 -10.50
N ILE A 168 -2.28 -5.95 -10.08
CA ILE A 168 -3.23 -5.94 -8.94
C ILE A 168 -4.41 -6.89 -9.15
N THR A 169 -4.84 -7.13 -10.39
CA THR A 169 -5.91 -8.08 -10.72
C THR A 169 -5.60 -9.49 -10.24
N VAL A 170 -4.34 -9.92 -10.31
CA VAL A 170 -3.89 -11.23 -9.84
C VAL A 170 -4.05 -11.33 -8.31
N LEU A 171 -3.69 -10.27 -7.58
CA LEU A 171 -3.90 -10.23 -6.14
C LEU A 171 -5.39 -10.24 -5.78
N MET A 172 -6.20 -9.49 -6.50
CA MET A 172 -7.65 -9.40 -6.26
C MET A 172 -8.39 -10.72 -6.52
N SER A 173 -7.85 -11.59 -7.39
CA SER A 173 -8.37 -12.95 -7.58
C SER A 173 -8.00 -13.94 -6.46
N GLY A 174 -7.29 -13.47 -5.43
CA GLY A 174 -6.82 -14.27 -4.30
C GLY A 174 -5.46 -14.95 -4.51
N ASP A 175 -4.81 -14.76 -5.66
CA ASP A 175 -3.49 -15.35 -5.95
C ASP A 175 -2.34 -14.44 -5.52
N ALA A 176 -2.11 -14.37 -4.21
CA ALA A 176 -1.01 -13.59 -3.65
C ALA A 176 0.39 -14.07 -4.11
N ASN A 177 0.55 -15.39 -4.31
CA ASN A 177 1.82 -15.96 -4.78
C ASN A 177 2.07 -15.60 -6.25
N GLY A 178 1.07 -15.73 -7.11
CA GLY A 178 1.15 -15.31 -8.50
C GLY A 178 1.46 -13.83 -8.64
N PHE A 179 0.84 -12.98 -7.83
CA PHE A 179 1.14 -11.54 -7.77
C PHE A 179 2.62 -11.28 -7.42
N MET A 180 3.12 -11.86 -6.33
CA MET A 180 4.54 -11.69 -5.93
C MET A 180 5.51 -12.22 -6.99
N ASN A 181 5.18 -13.33 -7.66
CA ASN A 181 5.99 -13.91 -8.73
C ASN A 181 6.06 -12.97 -9.94
N LYS A 182 4.93 -12.36 -10.36
CA LYS A 182 4.90 -11.37 -11.46
C LYS A 182 5.84 -10.20 -11.17
N LEU A 183 5.74 -9.59 -9.98
CA LEU A 183 6.61 -8.48 -9.56
C LEU A 183 8.09 -8.86 -9.56
N SER A 184 8.44 -10.10 -9.18
CA SER A 184 9.81 -10.58 -9.19
C SER A 184 10.36 -10.80 -10.60
N GLN A 185 9.54 -11.21 -11.57
CA GLN A 185 9.90 -11.42 -12.96
C GLN A 185 10.20 -10.10 -13.67
N THR A 186 9.36 -9.07 -13.49
CA THR A 186 9.56 -7.73 -14.07
C THR A 186 10.92 -7.17 -13.65
N LYS A 187 11.26 -7.30 -12.36
CA LYS A 187 12.55 -6.85 -11.85
C LYS A 187 13.74 -7.55 -12.50
N LYS A 188 13.65 -8.86 -12.78
CA LYS A 188 14.71 -9.63 -13.45
C LYS A 188 14.88 -9.23 -14.92
N LEU A 189 13.81 -8.87 -15.61
CA LEU A 189 13.87 -8.42 -17.01
C LEU A 189 14.56 -7.06 -17.12
N LEU A 190 14.29 -6.14 -16.21
CA LEU A 190 14.89 -4.80 -16.16
C LEU A 190 16.37 -4.82 -15.73
N SER A 191 16.82 -5.86 -15.02
CA SER A 191 18.21 -6.00 -14.56
C SER A 191 19.11 -6.76 -15.52
N LYS A 192 18.61 -7.28 -16.66
CA LYS A 192 19.46 -7.86 -17.72
C LYS A 192 20.16 -6.74 -18.48
N PRO A 193 21.51 -6.76 -18.61
CA PRO A 193 22.20 -5.85 -19.51
C PRO A 193 21.66 -6.06 -20.93
N LEU A 194 21.45 -4.95 -21.64
CA LEU A 194 21.19 -5.00 -23.09
C LEU A 194 22.35 -5.79 -23.72
N SER A 195 22.04 -6.94 -24.33
CA SER A 195 23.01 -7.65 -25.14
C SER A 195 23.39 -6.70 -26.30
N THR A 196 24.60 -6.17 -26.25
CA THR A 196 25.21 -5.51 -27.40
C THR A 196 25.56 -6.60 -28.42
N ASP A 197 24.67 -6.79 -29.40
CA ASP A 197 25.01 -7.43 -30.68
C ASP A 197 25.68 -6.38 -31.57
#